data_0b1c52e7d66fe5e66b7c8fdfc1b5df5d
#
_entry.id   0b1c52e7d66fe5e66b7c8fdfc1b5df5d
#
_cell.length_a   1.000
_cell.length_b   1.000
_cell.length_c   1.000
_cell.angle_alpha   90.00
_cell.angle_beta   90.00
_cell.angle_gamma   90.00
#
_symmetry.space_group_name_H-M   'P 1'
#
loop_
_entity.id
_entity.type
_entity.pdbx_description
1 polymer ?
#
loop_
_entity_poly.entity_id
_entity_poly.type
_entity_poly.pdbx_seq_one_letter_code
_entity_poly.pdbx_strand_id
1 'polypeptide(L)'
;MPEVEAYKRKLASNPEGVRYYRTVSLSHSQMSKTYNLVMDSVELVADDENGVSITYSPAAMLESGSMQTNDLDQTASYTISDVFNVLDGELDLIDIDTIEPIVVTFRGYHSEYLSKPVQVYTYNANSVAQAKGSFTIKTGVPDLNSDQTGEIYNLDDFPMMRSLF
;
A
#
# COMPACT_ATOMS: atom_id res chain seq x y z
N MET A 1 13.11 23.12 8.42
CA MET A 1 13.11 22.05 7.44
C MET A 1 14.37 21.93 6.57
N PRO A 2 15.54 22.40 7.04
CA PRO A 2 16.80 22.23 6.29
C PRO A 2 17.25 20.78 6.19
N GLU A 3 16.88 19.93 7.14
CA GLU A 3 17.25 18.50 7.17
C GLU A 3 16.67 17.69 6.00
N VAL A 4 15.39 17.94 5.64
CA VAL A 4 14.73 17.24 4.52
C VAL A 4 15.34 17.64 3.18
N GLU A 5 15.78 18.88 3.03
CA GLU A 5 16.45 19.36 1.82
C GLU A 5 17.87 18.81 1.70
N ALA A 6 18.62 18.79 2.80
CA ALA A 6 19.95 18.17 2.84
C ALA A 6 19.87 16.68 2.52
N TYR A 7 18.84 16.02 3.03
CA TYR A 7 18.53 14.63 2.76
C TYR A 7 18.21 14.37 1.29
N LYS A 8 17.33 15.16 0.67
CA LYS A 8 17.01 15.06 -0.77
C LYS A 8 18.25 15.23 -1.65
N ARG A 9 19.12 16.18 -1.30
CA ARG A 9 20.39 16.37 -2.00
C ARG A 9 21.32 15.17 -1.87
N LYS A 10 21.37 14.56 -0.67
CA LYS A 10 22.17 13.37 -0.39
C LYS A 10 21.68 12.16 -1.17
N LEU A 11 20.36 11.96 -1.28
CA LEU A 11 19.74 10.94 -2.14
C LEU A 11 20.09 11.14 -3.62
N ALA A 12 20.07 12.39 -4.09
CA ALA A 12 20.38 12.70 -5.48
C ALA A 12 21.86 12.43 -5.83
N SER A 13 22.77 12.46 -4.85
CA SER A 13 24.19 12.15 -5.05
C SER A 13 24.55 10.66 -4.95
N ASN A 14 23.58 9.81 -4.56
CA ASN A 14 23.75 8.36 -4.36
C ASN A 14 25.07 8.00 -3.64
N PRO A 15 25.29 8.47 -2.41
CA PRO A 15 26.53 8.26 -1.69
C PRO A 15 26.77 6.78 -1.41
N GLU A 16 28.01 6.33 -1.55
CA GLU A 16 28.40 4.95 -1.24
C GLU A 16 28.08 4.61 0.23
N GLY A 17 27.51 3.41 0.42
CA GLY A 17 27.22 2.86 1.76
C GLY A 17 25.86 3.25 2.34
N VAL A 18 25.08 4.08 1.67
CA VAL A 18 23.74 4.44 2.12
C VAL A 18 22.73 3.41 1.63
N ARG A 19 21.92 2.88 2.55
CA ARG A 19 20.80 1.97 2.25
C ARG A 19 19.47 2.70 2.36
N TYR A 20 18.56 2.33 1.52
CA TYR A 20 17.17 2.77 1.57
C TYR A 20 16.29 1.58 1.96
N TYR A 21 15.57 1.71 3.07
CA TYR A 21 14.67 0.68 3.55
C TYR A 21 13.24 1.00 3.12
N ARG A 22 12.58 0.00 2.55
CA ARG A 22 11.15 0.05 2.22
C ARG A 22 10.39 -0.76 3.24
N THR A 23 9.39 -0.15 3.86
CA THR A 23 8.55 -0.80 4.86
C THR A 23 7.09 -0.71 4.47
N VAL A 24 6.32 -1.68 4.97
CA VAL A 24 4.88 -1.77 4.80
C VAL A 24 4.26 -2.02 6.16
N SER A 25 3.25 -1.25 6.51
CA SER A 25 2.41 -1.48 7.68
C SER A 25 1.00 -1.83 7.23
N LEU A 26 0.47 -2.95 7.70
CA LEU A 26 -0.89 -3.42 7.43
C LEU A 26 -1.72 -3.30 8.68
N SER A 27 -2.86 -2.66 8.60
CA SER A 27 -3.78 -2.50 9.74
C SER A 27 -5.23 -2.61 9.31
N HIS A 28 -6.04 -3.21 10.18
CA HIS A 28 -7.49 -3.30 10.07
C HIS A 28 -8.08 -3.41 11.47
N SER A 29 -9.30 -2.94 11.69
CA SER A 29 -9.93 -2.95 13.03
C SER A 29 -10.11 -4.35 13.60
N GLN A 30 -10.34 -5.35 12.75
CA GLN A 30 -10.54 -6.75 13.13
C GLN A 30 -9.24 -7.56 13.21
N MET A 31 -8.10 -7.02 12.82
CA MET A 31 -6.80 -7.64 13.04
C MET A 31 -6.37 -7.55 14.51
N SER A 32 -5.64 -8.55 15.00
CA SER A 32 -5.15 -8.55 16.38
C SER A 32 -4.12 -7.46 16.65
N LYS A 33 -3.37 -7.05 15.61
CA LYS A 33 -2.33 -6.02 15.68
C LYS A 33 -2.03 -5.45 14.29
N THR A 34 -1.31 -4.33 14.26
CA THR A 34 -0.70 -3.81 13.03
C THR A 34 0.54 -4.64 12.68
N TYR A 35 0.62 -5.11 11.44
CA TYR A 35 1.77 -5.84 10.91
C TYR A 35 2.73 -4.89 10.24
N ASN A 36 3.94 -4.77 10.80
CA ASN A 36 4.99 -3.91 10.30
C ASN A 36 6.09 -4.77 9.69
N LEU A 37 6.30 -4.62 8.39
CA LEU A 37 7.20 -5.44 7.60
C LEU A 37 8.25 -4.57 6.92
N VAL A 38 9.49 -5.06 6.81
CA VAL A 38 10.57 -4.42 6.07
C VAL A 38 11.05 -5.33 4.95
N MET A 39 11.29 -4.75 3.78
CA MET A 39 11.89 -5.43 2.63
C MET A 39 13.40 -5.58 2.82
N ASP A 40 13.78 -6.34 3.82
CA ASP A 40 15.17 -6.67 4.14
C ASP A 40 15.22 -8.05 4.82
N SER A 41 16.41 -8.58 5.03
CA SER A 41 16.68 -9.81 5.77
C SER A 41 16.86 -9.58 7.27
N VAL A 42 16.92 -8.33 7.72
CA VAL A 42 17.16 -7.93 9.11
C VAL A 42 16.03 -7.05 9.60
N GLU A 43 15.67 -7.22 10.87
CA GLU A 43 14.71 -6.37 11.55
C GLU A 43 15.16 -4.91 11.54
N LEU A 44 14.23 -4.00 11.34
CA LEU A 44 14.46 -2.56 11.34
C LEU A 44 13.64 -1.91 12.46
N VAL A 45 14.30 -1.09 13.27
CA VAL A 45 13.65 -0.20 14.24
C VAL A 45 13.77 1.23 13.71
N ALA A 46 12.63 1.88 13.48
CA ALA A 46 12.59 3.25 12.98
C ALA A 46 11.34 3.97 13.51
N ASP A 47 11.43 5.30 13.60
CA ASP A 47 10.31 6.09 14.10
C ASP A 47 9.35 6.46 12.95
N ASP A 48 8.07 6.53 13.27
CA ASP A 48 7.03 6.99 12.35
C ASP A 48 7.06 8.52 12.16
N GLU A 49 6.09 9.04 11.41
CA GLU A 49 5.92 10.48 11.17
C GLU A 49 5.61 11.28 12.44
N ASN A 50 5.16 10.61 13.51
CA ASN A 50 4.82 11.19 14.82
C ASN A 50 5.94 11.01 15.86
N GLY A 51 7.05 10.34 15.49
CA GLY A 51 8.15 10.04 16.39
C GLY A 51 7.90 8.83 17.30
N VAL A 52 6.96 7.96 16.93
CA VAL A 52 6.72 6.70 17.64
C VAL A 52 7.59 5.61 17.03
N SER A 53 8.36 4.93 17.88
CA SER A 53 9.26 3.86 17.43
C SER A 53 8.48 2.61 17.02
N ILE A 54 8.71 2.15 15.81
CA ILE A 54 8.09 0.96 15.20
C ILE A 54 9.18 -0.06 14.90
N THR A 55 8.92 -1.30 15.28
CA THR A 55 9.75 -2.44 14.90
C THR A 55 9.16 -3.12 13.67
N TYR A 56 9.94 -3.22 12.61
CA TYR A 56 9.57 -3.86 11.35
C TYR A 56 10.23 -5.23 11.24
N SER A 57 9.43 -6.27 11.05
CA SER A 57 9.91 -7.64 10.85
C SER A 57 10.36 -7.87 9.40
N PRO A 58 11.42 -8.66 9.18
CA PRO A 58 11.88 -9.00 7.84
C PRO A 58 10.81 -9.72 7.03
N ALA A 59 10.62 -9.29 5.78
CA ALA A 59 9.73 -9.96 4.83
C ALA A 59 10.26 -9.86 3.40
N ALA A 60 10.11 -10.93 2.63
CA ALA A 60 10.34 -10.87 1.21
C ALA A 60 9.12 -10.24 0.53
N MET A 61 9.31 -9.09 -0.11
CA MET A 61 8.26 -8.35 -0.80
C MET A 61 8.65 -8.09 -2.24
N LEU A 62 7.69 -8.24 -3.13
CA LEU A 62 7.80 -7.87 -4.53
C LEU A 62 6.76 -6.79 -4.83
N GLU A 63 7.23 -5.67 -5.32
CA GLU A 63 6.40 -4.58 -5.82
C GLU A 63 6.24 -4.73 -7.34
N SER A 64 5.01 -4.75 -7.81
CA SER A 64 4.69 -4.74 -9.23
C SER A 64 3.62 -3.70 -9.51
N GLY A 65 3.83 -2.90 -10.54
CA GLY A 65 2.94 -1.81 -10.93
C GLY A 65 3.66 -0.46 -10.91
N SER A 66 3.29 0.41 -11.82
CA SER A 66 3.86 1.75 -11.92
C SER A 66 3.03 2.72 -11.09
N MET A 67 3.63 3.30 -10.07
CA MET A 67 3.07 4.49 -9.40
C MET A 67 3.10 5.75 -10.29
N GLN A 68 3.57 5.64 -11.53
CA GLN A 68 3.73 6.73 -12.47
C GLN A 68 3.12 6.39 -13.84
N THR A 69 1.87 6.00 -13.87
CA THR A 69 1.10 6.05 -15.12
C THR A 69 0.42 7.41 -15.22
N ASN A 70 0.43 7.99 -16.43
CA ASN A 70 -0.35 9.19 -16.74
C ASN A 70 -1.86 8.91 -16.73
N ASP A 71 -2.26 7.73 -16.31
CA ASP A 71 -3.65 7.31 -16.18
C ASP A 71 -4.12 7.55 -14.75
N LEU A 72 -5.39 7.87 -14.58
CA LEU A 72 -6.04 8.05 -13.28
C LEU A 72 -6.06 6.75 -12.44
N ASP A 73 -5.82 5.60 -13.08
CA ASP A 73 -5.70 4.28 -12.45
C ASP A 73 -4.28 4.03 -11.93
N GLN A 74 -3.95 4.64 -10.79
CA GLN A 74 -2.71 4.35 -10.08
C GLN A 74 -2.88 3.12 -9.19
N THR A 75 -2.79 1.95 -9.75
CA THR A 75 -2.81 0.69 -9.00
C THR A 75 -1.39 0.20 -8.76
N ALA A 76 -1.07 -0.12 -7.51
CA ALA A 76 0.14 -0.81 -7.13
C ALA A 76 -0.21 -2.19 -6.55
N SER A 77 0.56 -3.19 -6.92
CA SER A 77 0.40 -4.55 -6.40
C SER A 77 1.65 -4.94 -5.62
N TYR A 78 1.44 -5.41 -4.40
CA TYR A 78 2.49 -5.84 -3.50
C TYR A 78 2.28 -7.31 -3.18
N THR A 79 3.26 -8.14 -3.51
CA THR A 79 3.27 -9.54 -3.13
C THR A 79 4.21 -9.70 -1.93
N ILE A 80 3.67 -10.15 -0.81
CA ILE A 80 4.38 -10.37 0.45
C ILE A 80 4.46 -11.87 0.66
N SER A 81 5.68 -12.38 0.87
CA SER A 81 5.89 -13.79 1.22
C SER A 81 5.60 -13.99 2.71
N ASP A 82 4.65 -14.87 3.01
CA ASP A 82 4.29 -15.26 4.37
C ASP A 82 4.69 -16.71 4.64
N VAL A 83 6.01 -16.94 4.68
CA VAL A 83 6.59 -18.29 4.89
C VAL A 83 6.15 -18.90 6.21
N PHE A 84 5.79 -18.09 7.19
CA PHE A 84 5.40 -18.53 8.53
C PHE A 84 3.89 -18.54 8.75
N ASN A 85 3.09 -18.23 7.73
CA ASN A 85 1.62 -18.14 7.80
C ASN A 85 1.12 -17.19 8.92
N VAL A 86 1.84 -16.12 9.18
CA VAL A 86 1.48 -15.16 10.24
C VAL A 86 0.34 -14.27 9.80
N LEU A 87 0.34 -13.84 8.54
CA LEU A 87 -0.72 -13.01 7.95
C LEU A 87 -1.96 -13.84 7.60
N ASP A 88 -1.79 -15.12 7.28
CA ASP A 88 -2.87 -16.04 6.91
C ASP A 88 -3.96 -16.08 7.98
N GLY A 89 -3.58 -16.38 9.21
CA GLY A 89 -4.53 -16.44 10.33
C GLY A 89 -5.15 -15.09 10.70
N GLU A 90 -4.53 -13.98 10.36
CA GLU A 90 -5.05 -12.65 10.65
C GLU A 90 -6.05 -12.17 9.61
N LEU A 91 -5.85 -12.53 8.35
CA LEU A 91 -6.81 -12.21 7.29
C LEU A 91 -8.10 -12.99 7.45
N ASP A 92 -8.03 -14.20 8.00
CA ASP A 92 -9.22 -15.01 8.34
C ASP A 92 -10.07 -14.40 9.45
N LEU A 93 -9.51 -13.48 10.25
CA LEU A 93 -10.28 -12.75 11.28
C LEU A 93 -11.15 -11.64 10.68
N ILE A 94 -10.86 -11.21 9.46
CA ILE A 94 -11.59 -10.14 8.80
C ILE A 94 -12.88 -10.73 8.22
N ASP A 95 -14.01 -10.19 8.66
CA ASP A 95 -15.32 -10.59 8.15
C ASP A 95 -15.42 -10.25 6.65
N ILE A 96 -15.82 -11.23 5.84
CA ILE A 96 -15.96 -11.08 4.39
C ILE A 96 -17.00 -10.01 3.99
N ASP A 97 -17.95 -9.74 4.87
CA ASP A 97 -18.99 -8.73 4.66
C ASP A 97 -18.59 -7.34 5.15
N THR A 98 -17.34 -7.17 5.66
CA THR A 98 -16.90 -5.86 6.12
C THR A 98 -16.66 -4.91 4.95
N ILE A 99 -17.12 -3.66 5.11
CA ILE A 99 -16.90 -2.58 4.14
C ILE A 99 -15.56 -1.87 4.42
N GLU A 100 -15.02 -2.05 5.64
CA GLU A 100 -13.77 -1.41 6.04
C GLU A 100 -12.59 -2.03 5.27
N PRO A 101 -11.81 -1.22 4.53
CA PRO A 101 -10.65 -1.73 3.81
C PRO A 101 -9.45 -1.92 4.75
N ILE A 102 -8.57 -2.85 4.41
CA ILE A 102 -7.24 -2.92 5.03
C ILE A 102 -6.46 -1.67 4.64
N VAL A 103 -5.96 -0.97 5.65
CA VAL A 103 -5.10 0.20 5.44
C VAL A 103 -3.66 -0.25 5.28
N VAL A 104 -3.03 0.17 4.19
CA VAL A 104 -1.66 -0.16 3.82
C VAL A 104 -0.83 1.12 3.83
N THR A 105 0.12 1.22 4.76
CA THR A 105 1.00 2.38 4.86
C THR A 105 2.43 1.99 4.47
N PHE A 106 2.93 2.64 3.43
CA PHE A 106 4.31 2.49 2.98
C PHE A 106 5.16 3.59 3.57
N ARG A 107 6.32 3.22 4.12
CA ARG A 107 7.30 4.18 4.61
C ARG A 107 8.67 3.85 4.03
N GLY A 108 9.37 4.87 3.59
CA GLY A 108 10.74 4.79 3.14
C GLY A 108 11.67 5.41 4.15
N TYR A 109 12.72 4.70 4.52
CA TYR A 109 13.73 5.19 5.46
C TYR A 109 15.12 5.17 4.83
N HIS A 110 15.92 6.07 5.30
CA HIS A 110 17.33 6.14 4.96
C HIS A 110 18.15 5.62 6.13
N SER A 111 19.17 4.79 5.86
CA SER A 111 19.96 4.14 6.92
C SER A 111 20.59 5.09 7.94
N GLU A 112 20.84 6.34 7.55
CA GLU A 112 21.40 7.36 8.45
C GLU A 112 20.35 8.18 9.21
N TYR A 113 19.06 8.07 8.83
CA TYR A 113 17.95 8.85 9.41
C TYR A 113 16.74 7.95 9.63
N LEU A 114 16.76 7.18 10.70
CA LEU A 114 15.65 6.29 11.09
C LEU A 114 14.64 6.98 11.99
N SER A 115 14.93 8.20 12.45
CA SER A 115 14.04 8.98 13.31
C SER A 115 12.83 9.59 12.60
N LYS A 116 12.78 9.50 11.27
CA LYS A 116 11.64 9.96 10.49
C LYS A 116 11.65 9.35 9.10
N PRO A 117 10.49 8.89 8.59
CA PRO A 117 10.39 8.41 7.22
C PRO A 117 10.57 9.57 6.23
N VAL A 118 11.20 9.26 5.10
CA VAL A 118 11.43 10.20 3.99
C VAL A 118 10.22 10.31 3.10
N GLN A 119 9.55 9.19 2.95
CA GLN A 119 8.35 9.04 2.14
C GLN A 119 7.32 8.27 2.95
N VAL A 120 6.07 8.73 2.90
CA VAL A 120 4.92 8.05 3.50
C VAL A 120 3.79 8.07 2.49
N TYR A 121 3.24 6.90 2.21
CA TYR A 121 2.06 6.73 1.38
C TYR A 121 1.09 5.80 2.10
N THR A 122 -0.16 6.22 2.19
CA THR A 122 -1.22 5.42 2.80
C THR A 122 -2.30 5.17 1.75
N TYR A 123 -2.63 3.90 1.55
CA TYR A 123 -3.64 3.45 0.61
C TYR A 123 -4.60 2.49 1.29
N ASN A 124 -5.78 2.39 0.72
CA ASN A 124 -6.71 1.32 1.04
C ASN A 124 -6.44 0.13 0.11
N ALA A 125 -6.48 -1.08 0.64
CA ALA A 125 -6.42 -2.28 -0.17
C ALA A 125 -7.74 -2.44 -0.94
N ASN A 126 -7.67 -2.49 -2.26
CA ASN A 126 -8.83 -2.74 -3.11
C ASN A 126 -9.15 -4.24 -3.18
N SER A 127 -8.12 -5.08 -3.12
CA SER A 127 -8.27 -6.52 -3.05
C SER A 127 -7.05 -7.17 -2.41
N VAL A 128 -7.30 -8.29 -1.73
CA VAL A 128 -6.26 -9.16 -1.19
C VAL A 128 -6.46 -10.54 -1.78
N ALA A 129 -5.44 -11.06 -2.43
CA ALA A 129 -5.43 -12.41 -2.96
C ALA A 129 -4.38 -13.24 -2.22
N GLN A 130 -4.81 -14.36 -1.69
CA GLN A 130 -3.95 -15.32 -1.01
C GLN A 130 -3.53 -16.42 -1.97
N ALA A 131 -2.25 -16.73 -1.96
CA ALA A 131 -1.69 -17.92 -2.58
C ALA A 131 -0.86 -18.66 -1.53
N LYS A 132 -0.58 -19.94 -1.74
CA LYS A 132 0.18 -20.74 -0.78
C LYS A 132 1.51 -20.07 -0.40
N GLY A 133 1.58 -19.55 0.81
CA GLY A 133 2.78 -18.89 1.37
C GLY A 133 3.05 -17.48 0.86
N SER A 134 2.06 -16.81 0.27
CA SER A 134 2.19 -15.41 -0.15
C SER A 134 0.84 -14.70 -0.21
N PHE A 135 0.86 -13.38 0.01
CA PHE A 135 -0.27 -12.49 -0.16
C PHE A 135 0.03 -11.47 -1.24
N THR A 136 -0.94 -11.24 -2.10
CA THR A 136 -0.89 -10.14 -3.06
C THR A 136 -1.94 -9.13 -2.68
N ILE A 137 -1.50 -7.93 -2.32
CA ILE A 137 -2.36 -6.80 -1.97
C ILE A 137 -2.34 -5.84 -3.15
N LYS A 138 -3.50 -5.57 -3.71
CA LYS A 138 -3.66 -4.51 -4.70
C LYS A 138 -4.16 -3.26 -4.00
N THR A 139 -3.41 -2.18 -4.15
CA THR A 139 -3.76 -0.87 -3.62
C THR A 139 -3.93 0.09 -4.79
N GLY A 140 -4.80 1.08 -4.64
CA GLY A 140 -5.00 2.07 -5.68
C GLY A 140 -6.06 3.08 -5.26
N VAL A 141 -6.23 4.10 -6.08
CA VAL A 141 -7.41 4.94 -6.00
C VAL A 141 -8.60 4.07 -6.39
N PRO A 142 -9.77 4.17 -5.70
CA PRO A 142 -10.97 3.47 -6.13
C PRO A 142 -11.19 3.69 -7.62
N ASP A 143 -11.42 2.60 -8.36
CA ASP A 143 -11.64 2.66 -9.80
C ASP A 143 -12.98 3.36 -10.06
N LEU A 144 -12.91 4.67 -10.26
CA LEU A 144 -14.07 5.50 -10.58
C LEU A 144 -14.70 5.13 -11.94
N ASN A 145 -13.97 4.38 -12.77
CA ASN A 145 -14.46 3.93 -14.07
C ASN A 145 -15.27 2.63 -13.99
N SER A 146 -15.15 1.88 -12.89
CA SER A 146 -15.96 0.67 -12.67
C SER A 146 -17.32 0.96 -12.04
N ASP A 147 -17.44 2.11 -11.37
CA ASP A 147 -18.72 2.56 -10.85
C ASP A 147 -19.54 3.13 -12.01
N GLN A 148 -20.63 2.46 -12.33
CA GLN A 148 -21.65 2.99 -13.26
C GLN A 148 -22.25 4.27 -12.63
N THR A 149 -21.63 5.41 -12.89
CA THR A 149 -22.18 6.71 -12.51
C THR A 149 -23.20 7.14 -13.57
N GLY A 150 -24.44 6.83 -13.32
CA GLY A 150 -25.55 7.28 -14.14
C GLY A 150 -26.59 6.20 -14.41
N GLU A 151 -27.80 6.63 -14.69
CA GLU A 151 -28.85 5.75 -15.18
C GLU A 151 -28.47 5.21 -16.55
N ILE A 152 -28.62 3.91 -16.75
CA ILE A 152 -28.47 3.31 -18.07
C ILE A 152 -29.60 3.85 -18.94
N TYR A 153 -29.26 4.63 -19.95
CA TYR A 153 -30.23 5.13 -20.91
C TYR A 153 -30.80 3.95 -21.69
N ASN A 154 -31.97 3.50 -21.31
CA ASN A 154 -32.71 2.52 -22.09
C ASN A 154 -33.89 3.19 -22.80
N LEU A 155 -34.36 2.57 -23.87
CA LEU A 155 -35.43 3.14 -24.71
C LEU A 155 -36.82 3.11 -24.01
N ASP A 156 -36.95 2.36 -22.93
CA ASP A 156 -38.19 2.29 -22.17
C ASP A 156 -38.32 3.46 -21.20
N ASP A 157 -37.18 3.89 -20.57
CA ASP A 157 -37.17 5.04 -19.66
C ASP A 157 -37.04 6.38 -20.44
N PHE A 158 -36.44 6.34 -21.61
CA PHE A 158 -36.24 7.52 -22.46
C PHE A 158 -36.77 7.31 -23.88
N PRO A 159 -38.11 7.20 -24.07
CA PRO A 159 -38.68 6.91 -25.37
C PRO A 159 -38.43 7.98 -26.45
N MET A 160 -38.05 9.20 -26.05
CA MET A 160 -37.67 10.26 -26.99
C MET A 160 -36.38 9.96 -27.76
N MET A 161 -35.55 9.05 -27.29
CA MET A 161 -34.33 8.65 -28.01
C MET A 161 -34.61 7.77 -29.23
N ARG A 162 -35.81 7.27 -29.41
CA ARG A 162 -36.24 6.47 -30.61
C ARG A 162 -36.15 7.30 -31.91
N SER A 163 -36.16 8.63 -31.82
CA SER A 163 -36.07 9.52 -32.99
C SER A 163 -34.65 9.90 -33.40
N LEU A 164 -33.63 9.41 -32.68
CA LEU A 164 -32.22 9.73 -32.93
C LEU A 164 -31.48 8.62 -33.67
N PHE A 165 -32.13 7.48 -33.96
CA PHE A 165 -31.56 6.33 -34.68
C PHE A 165 -32.42 5.96 -35.91
#